data_090475982990957f4e16bc6d398674b7
#
_entry.id   090475982990957f4e16bc6d398674b7
#
_cell.length_a   1.000
_cell.length_b   1.000
_cell.length_c   1.000
_cell.angle_alpha   90.00
_cell.angle_beta   90.00
_cell.angle_gamma   90.00
#
_symmetry.space_group_name_H-M   'P 1'
#
loop_
_entity.id
_entity.type
_entity.pdbx_description
1 polymer ?
#
loop_
_entity_poly.entity_id
_entity_poly.type
_entity_poly.pdbx_seq_one_letter_code
_entity_poly.pdbx_strand_id
1 'polypeptide(L)'
;MSTRRKFIKQVSVATAGTLLLPIPSFGNIFTPKSKSVIIIGAGFAGLSAAYKLKQRNIDCIVLESRPRIGGRVFSHKIDIDLVVELGGEWVGNSHTRIHELCGELKLELQNNQFETHMIYKGEYSPARKWDYSDNWNNTMNKMLEDYGNLTEKDKLVMDKMDWWRYLVQNGCDGRDLDIRELLDSTDFGESIRQVSSFAALAEYAESSEKNEMDLKIKGGNGMLAERLSEKIGKEKILLKHTVNRIVQDEKVKVYCNNGKMFEADKLICTIPTFAMNKIDWQPGLPTEKVSAINELQYARINKHAMLFNDRFWKDESFDMITDQSPHYFYHATKNQKSEKGVLISYSIGEKAAVMANQSDAWNVEMINRTLQPHFGDIQSKLAKQVNYYWGTDEYSKGAYALYGKNQWFRVRPILQESFLNTHFAGEHLADWQGFMEGAINTGEEAAAKI
;
A
#
# COMPACT_ATOMS: atom_id res chain seq x y z
N MET A 1 -21.56 -5.15 -16.33
CA MET A 1 -21.67 -6.54 -15.84
C MET A 1 -20.98 -7.50 -16.80
N SER A 2 -20.15 -8.36 -16.30
CA SER A 2 -19.50 -9.45 -17.05
C SER A 2 -18.31 -9.07 -17.91
N THR A 3 -17.09 -9.46 -17.44
CA THR A 3 -16.17 -10.18 -18.33
C THR A 3 -14.97 -10.83 -17.60
N ARG A 4 -14.72 -10.64 -16.32
CA ARG A 4 -13.61 -11.32 -15.63
C ARG A 4 -13.98 -12.59 -14.83
N ARG A 5 -15.25 -12.93 -14.67
CA ARG A 5 -15.73 -14.15 -13.97
C ARG A 5 -15.93 -15.40 -14.83
N LYS A 6 -15.75 -15.34 -16.14
CA LYS A 6 -16.04 -16.49 -17.04
C LYS A 6 -14.84 -17.35 -17.45
N PHE A 7 -13.62 -17.02 -17.07
CA PHE A 7 -12.44 -17.80 -17.51
C PHE A 7 -12.02 -18.95 -16.57
N ILE A 8 -12.61 -19.09 -15.39
CA ILE A 8 -12.19 -20.11 -14.38
C ILE A 8 -13.14 -21.32 -14.30
N LYS A 9 -14.14 -21.44 -15.16
CA LYS A 9 -15.15 -22.55 -15.07
C LYS A 9 -15.20 -23.47 -16.27
N GLN A 10 -14.10 -23.80 -16.93
CA GLN A 10 -14.10 -24.88 -17.93
C GLN A 10 -12.80 -25.68 -17.92
N VAL A 11 -12.55 -26.43 -16.86
CA VAL A 11 -11.83 -27.70 -16.94
C VAL A 11 -12.30 -28.56 -15.78
N SER A 12 -13.32 -29.36 -16.01
CA SER A 12 -13.63 -30.51 -15.17
C SER A 12 -14.47 -31.47 -15.99
N VAL A 13 -14.06 -32.72 -15.90
CA VAL A 13 -14.76 -33.97 -16.25
C VAL A 13 -14.49 -34.53 -17.65
N ALA A 14 -13.59 -35.50 -17.67
CA ALA A 14 -13.71 -36.70 -18.48
C ALA A 14 -13.18 -37.88 -17.64
N THR A 15 -14.11 -38.60 -17.05
CA THR A 15 -13.88 -39.94 -16.49
C THR A 15 -13.93 -40.96 -17.60
N ALA A 16 -12.90 -41.79 -17.74
CA ALA A 16 -12.98 -43.06 -18.45
C ALA A 16 -12.24 -44.11 -17.62
N GLY A 17 -12.98 -45.08 -17.19
CA GLY A 17 -12.49 -46.23 -16.45
C GLY A 17 -11.67 -47.15 -17.33
N THR A 18 -10.64 -47.77 -16.77
CA THR A 18 -9.97 -48.94 -17.32
C THR A 18 -9.47 -49.87 -16.20
N LEU A 19 -9.65 -51.12 -16.45
CA LEU A 19 -9.41 -52.28 -15.63
C LEU A 19 -8.04 -52.41 -15.00
N LEU A 20 -8.02 -52.88 -13.76
CA LEU A 20 -6.84 -53.28 -12.99
C LEU A 20 -6.30 -54.63 -13.50
N LEU A 21 -5.00 -54.64 -13.83
CA LEU A 21 -4.16 -55.82 -13.80
C LEU A 21 -2.96 -55.53 -12.87
N PRO A 22 -2.52 -56.48 -12.03
CA PRO A 22 -1.43 -56.24 -11.10
C PRO A 22 -0.09 -56.35 -11.82
N ILE A 23 0.71 -55.28 -11.78
CA ILE A 23 2.10 -55.26 -12.20
C ILE A 23 2.97 -55.12 -10.92
N PRO A 24 4.02 -55.94 -10.74
CA PRO A 24 4.87 -55.85 -9.56
C PRO A 24 5.64 -54.55 -9.52
N SER A 25 5.52 -53.87 -8.40
CA SER A 25 6.19 -52.61 -8.07
C SER A 25 7.67 -52.89 -7.78
N PHE A 26 8.55 -52.46 -8.66
CA PHE A 26 9.92 -52.00 -8.36
C PHE A 26 10.17 -50.75 -9.19
N GLY A 27 9.86 -49.65 -8.65
CA GLY A 27 10.21 -48.36 -9.17
C GLY A 27 10.41 -47.41 -7.99
N ASN A 28 11.64 -46.93 -7.77
CA ASN A 28 11.91 -45.79 -6.92
C ASN A 28 10.93 -44.70 -7.31
N ILE A 29 9.97 -44.42 -6.44
CA ILE A 29 9.13 -43.23 -6.55
C ILE A 29 10.09 -42.06 -6.38
N PHE A 30 10.55 -41.47 -7.50
CA PHE A 30 11.14 -40.16 -7.52
C PHE A 30 10.04 -39.20 -7.06
N THR A 31 9.96 -38.95 -5.75
CA THR A 31 9.26 -37.76 -5.26
C THR A 31 10.09 -36.58 -5.77
N PRO A 32 9.54 -35.73 -6.66
CA PRO A 32 10.28 -34.54 -7.07
C PRO A 32 10.59 -33.78 -5.80
N LYS A 33 11.87 -33.48 -5.57
CA LYS A 33 12.33 -32.65 -4.46
C LYS A 33 11.51 -31.37 -4.52
N SER A 34 10.76 -31.04 -3.47
CA SER A 34 9.94 -29.83 -3.45
C SER A 34 10.83 -28.63 -3.75
N LYS A 35 10.39 -27.75 -4.65
CA LYS A 35 11.10 -26.51 -4.96
C LYS A 35 11.33 -25.72 -3.68
N SER A 36 12.49 -25.10 -3.58
CA SER A 36 12.83 -24.17 -2.51
C SER A 36 12.75 -22.72 -2.99
N VAL A 37 12.32 -21.80 -2.13
CA VAL A 37 12.09 -20.41 -2.50
C VAL A 37 12.74 -19.47 -1.49
N ILE A 38 13.48 -18.47 -1.96
CA ILE A 38 13.87 -17.32 -1.17
C ILE A 38 12.88 -16.18 -1.46
N ILE A 39 12.45 -15.47 -0.42
CA ILE A 39 11.62 -14.28 -0.55
C ILE A 39 12.42 -13.11 0.05
N ILE A 40 12.55 -12.02 -0.70
CA ILE A 40 13.20 -10.80 -0.22
C ILE A 40 12.13 -9.78 0.17
N GLY A 41 12.10 -9.42 1.45
CA GLY A 41 11.15 -8.51 2.07
C GLY A 41 10.08 -9.21 2.89
N ALA A 42 9.89 -8.81 4.15
CA ALA A 42 8.82 -9.25 5.05
C ALA A 42 7.71 -8.20 5.18
N GLY A 43 7.41 -7.48 4.11
CA GLY A 43 6.17 -6.70 3.95
C GLY A 43 4.98 -7.62 3.62
N PHE A 44 3.80 -7.06 3.45
CA PHE A 44 2.60 -7.86 3.18
C PHE A 44 2.74 -8.73 1.92
N ALA A 45 3.39 -8.25 0.86
CA ALA A 45 3.63 -9.05 -0.33
C ALA A 45 4.49 -10.29 -0.06
N GLY A 46 5.60 -10.13 0.68
CA GLY A 46 6.49 -11.26 1.00
C GLY A 46 5.86 -12.24 2.00
N LEU A 47 5.15 -11.72 3.01
CA LEU A 47 4.49 -12.57 4.00
C LEU A 47 3.31 -13.35 3.39
N SER A 48 2.51 -12.74 2.52
CA SER A 48 1.43 -13.45 1.84
C SER A 48 1.96 -14.49 0.85
N ALA A 49 3.04 -14.17 0.11
CA ALA A 49 3.73 -15.13 -0.73
C ALA A 49 4.23 -16.34 0.07
N ALA A 50 4.91 -16.11 1.21
CA ALA A 50 5.41 -17.18 2.08
C ALA A 50 4.26 -18.03 2.65
N TYR A 51 3.17 -17.40 3.08
CA TYR A 51 2.00 -18.11 3.60
C TYR A 51 1.36 -18.99 2.51
N LYS A 52 1.23 -18.46 1.29
CA LYS A 52 0.71 -19.20 0.13
C LYS A 52 1.59 -20.41 -0.25
N LEU A 53 2.91 -20.23 -0.26
CA LEU A 53 3.85 -21.33 -0.50
C LEU A 53 3.77 -22.41 0.58
N LYS A 54 3.66 -22.01 1.86
CA LYS A 54 3.46 -22.97 2.95
C LYS A 54 2.18 -23.77 2.80
N GLN A 55 1.06 -23.16 2.42
CA GLN A 55 -0.19 -23.86 2.16
C GLN A 55 -0.05 -24.94 1.04
N ARG A 56 0.91 -24.74 0.12
CA ARG A 56 1.27 -25.67 -0.95
C ARG A 56 2.39 -26.63 -0.59
N ASN A 57 2.85 -26.65 0.67
CA ASN A 57 4.00 -27.44 1.15
C ASN A 57 5.31 -27.17 0.38
N ILE A 58 5.52 -25.93 -0.05
CA ILE A 58 6.77 -25.48 -0.69
C ILE A 58 7.62 -24.81 0.38
N ASP A 59 8.89 -25.26 0.52
CA ASP A 59 9.80 -24.70 1.51
C ASP A 59 10.28 -23.30 1.10
N CYS A 60 10.22 -22.35 2.04
CA CYS A 60 10.67 -20.99 1.78
C CYS A 60 11.29 -20.35 3.02
N ILE A 61 12.16 -19.37 2.76
CA ILE A 61 12.70 -18.45 3.77
C ILE A 61 12.44 -17.01 3.33
N VAL A 62 12.23 -16.12 4.30
CA VAL A 62 12.03 -14.69 4.05
C VAL A 62 13.23 -13.92 4.62
N LEU A 63 13.85 -13.09 3.80
CA LEU A 63 14.97 -12.22 4.17
C LEU A 63 14.47 -10.79 4.32
N GLU A 64 14.56 -10.21 5.50
CA GLU A 64 14.10 -8.86 5.81
C GLU A 64 15.27 -7.99 6.31
N SER A 65 15.42 -6.80 5.74
CA SER A 65 16.47 -5.86 6.10
C SER A 65 16.25 -5.22 7.48
N ARG A 66 15.00 -4.92 7.82
CA ARG A 66 14.60 -4.27 9.08
C ARG A 66 14.69 -5.23 10.28
N PRO A 67 14.72 -4.67 11.50
CA PRO A 67 14.53 -5.47 12.73
C PRO A 67 13.07 -5.83 13.00
N ARG A 68 12.14 -5.55 12.08
CA ARG A 68 10.71 -5.80 12.18
C ARG A 68 10.12 -6.28 10.87
N ILE A 69 8.99 -6.98 10.94
CA ILE A 69 8.13 -7.33 9.80
C ILE A 69 7.14 -6.21 9.46
N GLY A 70 6.32 -6.40 8.43
CA GLY A 70 5.22 -5.51 8.02
C GLY A 70 5.60 -4.47 6.96
N GLY A 71 6.90 -4.19 6.76
CA GLY A 71 7.35 -3.24 5.74
C GLY A 71 6.79 -1.83 5.97
N ARG A 72 5.98 -1.33 5.01
CA ARG A 72 5.30 -0.01 5.07
C ARG A 72 4.00 -0.02 5.88
N VAL A 73 3.56 -1.15 6.42
CA VAL A 73 2.59 -1.22 7.51
C VAL A 73 3.35 -1.18 8.82
N PHE A 74 3.05 -0.18 9.64
CA PHE A 74 3.79 0.08 10.87
C PHE A 74 2.86 0.58 11.97
N SER A 75 2.35 -0.35 12.78
CA SER A 75 1.60 -0.04 14.00
C SER A 75 2.57 0.31 15.11
N HIS A 76 2.41 1.48 15.70
CA HIS A 76 3.26 2.03 16.75
C HIS A 76 2.49 2.20 18.06
N LYS A 77 3.03 1.64 19.14
CA LYS A 77 2.48 1.82 20.48
C LYS A 77 2.92 3.17 21.04
N ILE A 78 2.03 4.17 20.97
CA ILE A 78 2.33 5.54 21.39
C ILE A 78 2.15 5.74 22.91
N ASP A 79 1.24 4.99 23.55
CA ASP A 79 1.03 4.95 25.00
C ASP A 79 0.76 3.49 25.44
N ILE A 80 0.54 3.27 26.73
CA ILE A 80 0.35 1.92 27.31
C ILE A 80 -0.76 1.16 26.57
N ASP A 81 -1.89 1.80 26.27
CA ASP A 81 -3.07 1.18 25.66
C ASP A 81 -3.45 1.78 24.31
N LEU A 82 -2.60 2.63 23.73
CA LEU A 82 -2.87 3.30 22.47
C LEU A 82 -1.89 2.92 21.36
N VAL A 83 -2.47 2.50 20.25
CA VAL A 83 -1.73 2.13 19.03
C VAL A 83 -2.18 3.01 17.88
N VAL A 84 -1.22 3.51 17.11
CA VAL A 84 -1.44 4.32 15.91
C VAL A 84 -0.71 3.71 14.72
N GLU A 85 -1.20 3.98 13.52
CA GLU A 85 -0.54 3.57 12.28
C GLU A 85 0.38 4.69 11.78
N LEU A 86 1.67 4.48 11.85
CA LEU A 86 2.67 5.34 11.18
C LEU A 86 2.86 4.95 9.70
N GLY A 87 2.27 3.84 9.27
CA GLY A 87 2.24 3.35 7.90
C GLY A 87 0.82 3.23 7.33
N GLY A 88 0.56 2.17 6.57
CA GLY A 88 -0.76 1.90 5.97
C GLY A 88 -1.86 1.80 7.01
N GLU A 89 -2.93 2.58 6.82
CA GLU A 89 -3.99 2.80 7.82
C GLU A 89 -5.30 2.14 7.42
N TRP A 90 -5.80 2.42 6.23
CA TRP A 90 -7.18 2.12 5.85
C TRP A 90 -7.32 0.79 5.12
N VAL A 91 -8.42 0.09 5.40
CA VAL A 91 -8.87 -1.11 4.71
C VAL A 91 -10.23 -0.80 4.09
N GLY A 92 -10.36 -1.03 2.79
CA GLY A 92 -11.62 -0.82 2.07
C GLY A 92 -12.53 -2.04 2.13
N ASN A 93 -13.82 -1.82 1.95
CA ASN A 93 -14.80 -2.89 1.78
C ASN A 93 -14.51 -3.75 0.53
N SER A 94 -13.88 -3.16 -0.48
CA SER A 94 -13.42 -3.83 -1.71
C SER A 94 -12.15 -4.68 -1.54
N HIS A 95 -11.44 -4.57 -0.40
CA HIS A 95 -10.21 -5.30 -0.12
C HIS A 95 -10.49 -6.77 0.27
N THR A 96 -11.00 -7.53 -0.70
CA THR A 96 -11.52 -8.89 -0.50
C THR A 96 -10.51 -9.81 0.17
N ARG A 97 -9.23 -9.75 -0.24
CA ARG A 97 -8.23 -10.68 0.30
C ARG A 97 -7.85 -10.35 1.73
N ILE A 98 -7.82 -9.08 2.11
CA ILE A 98 -7.63 -8.68 3.52
C ILE A 98 -8.78 -9.19 4.38
N HIS A 99 -10.04 -9.06 3.94
CA HIS A 99 -11.20 -9.58 4.65
C HIS A 99 -11.11 -11.10 4.85
N GLU A 100 -10.76 -11.84 3.80
CA GLU A 100 -10.56 -13.30 3.88
C GLU A 100 -9.45 -13.66 4.87
N LEU A 101 -8.27 -13.02 4.78
CA LEU A 101 -7.16 -13.27 5.70
C LEU A 101 -7.51 -12.90 7.15
N CYS A 102 -8.24 -11.82 7.38
CA CYS A 102 -8.72 -11.49 8.71
C CYS A 102 -9.60 -12.59 9.27
N GLY A 103 -10.51 -13.15 8.46
CA GLY A 103 -11.33 -14.29 8.84
C GLY A 103 -10.50 -15.57 9.13
N GLU A 104 -9.59 -15.94 8.21
CA GLU A 104 -8.70 -17.09 8.36
C GLU A 104 -7.81 -16.99 9.62
N LEU A 105 -7.34 -15.79 9.95
CA LEU A 105 -6.39 -15.53 11.01
C LEU A 105 -7.04 -15.01 12.31
N LYS A 106 -8.38 -14.99 12.36
CA LYS A 106 -9.18 -14.54 13.51
C LYS A 106 -8.83 -13.12 13.95
N LEU A 107 -8.71 -12.22 13.01
CA LEU A 107 -8.56 -10.79 13.21
C LEU A 107 -9.91 -10.09 13.01
N GLU A 108 -10.18 -9.08 13.83
CA GLU A 108 -11.41 -8.29 13.77
C GLU A 108 -11.15 -6.99 13.01
N LEU A 109 -11.99 -6.71 12.00
CA LEU A 109 -12.05 -5.42 11.35
C LEU A 109 -13.03 -4.53 12.12
N GLN A 110 -12.66 -3.28 12.36
CA GLN A 110 -13.49 -2.30 13.05
C GLN A 110 -13.71 -1.07 12.16
N ASN A 111 -14.83 -0.38 12.38
CA ASN A 111 -15.15 0.85 11.68
C ASN A 111 -14.08 1.92 11.96
N ASN A 112 -13.54 2.49 10.90
CA ASN A 112 -12.58 3.61 10.93
C ASN A 112 -13.04 4.76 10.02
N GLN A 113 -14.36 4.86 9.78
CA GLN A 113 -14.99 5.89 8.97
C GLN A 113 -14.89 7.26 9.66
N PHE A 114 -14.64 8.29 8.87
CA PHE A 114 -14.56 9.67 9.30
C PHE A 114 -15.59 10.54 8.60
N GLU A 115 -15.87 11.69 9.19
CA GLU A 115 -16.70 12.75 8.63
C GLU A 115 -15.85 14.01 8.48
N THR A 116 -15.47 14.33 7.24
CA THR A 116 -14.42 15.28 6.95
C THR A 116 -14.86 16.72 7.13
N HIS A 117 -14.20 17.42 8.05
CA HIS A 117 -14.20 18.86 8.20
C HIS A 117 -13.21 19.48 7.21
N MET A 118 -13.36 20.76 6.89
CA MET A 118 -12.45 21.43 5.97
C MET A 118 -12.03 22.82 6.48
N ILE A 119 -10.74 23.13 6.37
CA ILE A 119 -10.24 24.52 6.43
C ILE A 119 -9.68 24.83 5.04
N TYR A 120 -10.34 25.77 4.35
CA TYR A 120 -9.95 26.19 3.03
C TYR A 120 -9.91 27.71 2.93
N LYS A 121 -8.76 28.28 2.57
CA LYS A 121 -8.50 29.73 2.54
C LYS A 121 -8.85 30.45 3.85
N GLY A 122 -8.60 29.79 4.99
CA GLY A 122 -8.86 30.29 6.32
C GLY A 122 -10.30 30.14 6.81
N GLU A 123 -11.20 29.64 5.99
CA GLU A 123 -12.59 29.40 6.37
C GLU A 123 -12.78 27.93 6.82
N TYR A 124 -13.41 27.74 7.99
CA TYR A 124 -13.74 26.45 8.53
C TYR A 124 -15.17 26.03 8.12
N SER A 125 -15.26 24.86 7.53
CA SER A 125 -16.52 24.20 7.21
C SER A 125 -16.63 22.89 8.00
N PRO A 126 -17.64 22.75 8.87
CA PRO A 126 -17.92 21.48 9.55
C PRO A 126 -18.22 20.36 8.55
N ALA A 127 -18.04 19.12 8.99
CA ALA A 127 -18.45 17.95 8.22
C ALA A 127 -19.89 18.07 7.70
N ARG A 128 -20.15 17.59 6.49
CA ARG A 128 -21.46 17.66 5.80
C ARG A 128 -21.98 19.08 5.52
N LYS A 129 -21.15 20.12 5.69
CA LYS A 129 -21.50 21.53 5.39
C LYS A 129 -20.71 22.08 4.19
N TRP A 130 -19.93 21.25 3.55
CA TRP A 130 -19.22 21.55 2.31
C TRP A 130 -19.42 20.40 1.33
N ASP A 131 -19.40 20.72 0.07
CA ASP A 131 -19.48 19.78 -1.05
C ASP A 131 -18.91 20.46 -2.30
N TYR A 132 -18.73 19.69 -3.34
CA TYR A 132 -18.49 20.20 -4.69
C TYR A 132 -19.74 20.85 -5.25
N SER A 133 -19.60 21.60 -6.33
CA SER A 133 -20.77 22.08 -7.10
C SER A 133 -21.55 20.90 -7.69
N ASP A 134 -22.87 21.08 -7.83
CA ASP A 134 -23.73 20.06 -8.47
C ASP A 134 -23.25 19.71 -9.88
N ASN A 135 -22.77 20.72 -10.64
CA ASN A 135 -22.24 20.51 -11.98
C ASN A 135 -21.03 19.58 -11.98
N TRP A 136 -20.10 19.79 -11.03
CA TRP A 136 -18.90 18.96 -10.92
C TRP A 136 -19.24 17.55 -10.42
N ASN A 137 -20.09 17.41 -9.41
CA ASN A 137 -20.57 16.11 -8.93
C ASN A 137 -21.17 15.27 -10.05
N ASN A 138 -22.05 15.88 -10.86
CA ASN A 138 -22.66 15.19 -12.01
C ASN A 138 -21.61 14.79 -13.06
N THR A 139 -20.63 15.65 -13.33
CA THR A 139 -19.55 15.35 -14.29
C THR A 139 -18.69 14.19 -13.79
N MET A 140 -18.29 14.20 -12.54
CA MET A 140 -17.46 13.13 -11.95
C MET A 140 -18.20 11.79 -11.96
N ASN A 141 -19.48 11.78 -11.55
CA ASN A 141 -20.29 10.56 -11.58
C ASN A 141 -20.36 9.98 -13.00
N LYS A 142 -20.57 10.84 -14.01
CA LYS A 142 -20.58 10.41 -15.41
C LYS A 142 -19.22 9.83 -15.84
N MET A 143 -18.11 10.44 -15.46
CA MET A 143 -16.77 9.91 -15.77
C MET A 143 -16.56 8.51 -15.19
N LEU A 144 -17.05 8.26 -13.96
CA LEU A 144 -16.98 6.94 -13.33
C LEU A 144 -17.88 5.91 -14.01
N GLU A 145 -19.11 6.29 -14.37
CA GLU A 145 -20.04 5.44 -15.14
C GLU A 145 -19.49 5.07 -16.52
N ASP A 146 -18.85 6.01 -17.20
CA ASP A 146 -18.29 5.83 -18.55
C ASP A 146 -16.98 5.05 -18.55
N TYR A 147 -16.33 4.84 -17.37
CA TYR A 147 -15.04 4.15 -17.26
C TYR A 147 -15.04 2.77 -17.93
N GLY A 148 -16.11 1.98 -17.71
CA GLY A 148 -16.24 0.64 -18.28
C GLY A 148 -16.36 0.61 -19.81
N ASN A 149 -16.63 1.74 -20.44
CA ASN A 149 -16.79 1.90 -21.88
C ASN A 149 -15.52 2.41 -22.58
N LEU A 150 -14.46 2.74 -21.81
CA LEU A 150 -13.19 3.23 -22.37
C LEU A 150 -12.56 2.18 -23.29
N THR A 151 -12.24 2.58 -24.52
CA THR A 151 -11.44 1.74 -25.40
C THR A 151 -9.97 1.73 -24.98
N GLU A 152 -9.21 0.73 -25.43
CA GLU A 152 -7.75 0.67 -25.15
C GLU A 152 -7.04 1.93 -25.66
N LYS A 153 -7.50 2.52 -26.76
CA LYS A 153 -6.97 3.79 -27.28
C LYS A 153 -7.23 4.95 -26.31
N ASP A 154 -8.44 5.03 -25.76
CA ASP A 154 -8.80 6.08 -24.78
C ASP A 154 -7.94 5.97 -23.53
N LYS A 155 -7.79 4.77 -22.99
CA LYS A 155 -6.93 4.48 -21.83
C LYS A 155 -5.49 4.93 -22.06
N LEU A 156 -4.90 4.60 -23.22
CA LEU A 156 -3.55 5.02 -23.59
C LEU A 156 -3.41 6.55 -23.76
N VAL A 157 -4.46 7.22 -24.26
CA VAL A 157 -4.48 8.69 -24.38
C VAL A 157 -4.54 9.31 -22.98
N MET A 158 -5.39 8.79 -22.11
CA MET A 158 -5.51 9.24 -20.72
C MET A 158 -4.19 9.09 -19.96
N ASP A 159 -3.50 7.95 -20.09
CA ASP A 159 -2.21 7.72 -19.39
C ASP A 159 -1.12 8.76 -19.74
N LYS A 160 -1.22 9.43 -20.90
CA LYS A 160 -0.30 10.49 -21.31
C LYS A 160 -0.56 11.84 -20.67
N MET A 161 -1.64 11.95 -19.88
CA MET A 161 -2.09 13.18 -19.23
C MET A 161 -2.04 13.00 -17.71
N ASP A 162 -1.77 14.07 -16.96
CA ASP A 162 -1.93 14.06 -15.52
C ASP A 162 -3.40 14.24 -15.10
N TRP A 163 -3.73 13.82 -13.88
CA TRP A 163 -5.09 13.85 -13.35
C TRP A 163 -5.62 15.28 -13.27
N TRP A 164 -4.82 16.24 -12.83
CA TRP A 164 -5.21 17.65 -12.76
C TRP A 164 -5.66 18.17 -14.12
N ARG A 165 -4.88 17.92 -15.19
CA ARG A 165 -5.19 18.37 -16.54
C ARG A 165 -6.44 17.69 -17.07
N TYR A 166 -6.63 16.42 -16.79
CA TYR A 166 -7.82 15.68 -17.18
C TYR A 166 -9.08 16.25 -16.52
N LEU A 167 -9.03 16.58 -15.22
CA LEU A 167 -10.12 17.25 -14.50
C LEU A 167 -10.46 18.59 -15.14
N VAL A 168 -9.46 19.43 -15.42
CA VAL A 168 -9.67 20.73 -16.08
C VAL A 168 -10.31 20.59 -17.46
N GLN A 169 -9.88 19.61 -18.27
CA GLN A 169 -10.48 19.35 -19.57
C GLN A 169 -11.94 18.90 -19.51
N ASN A 170 -12.33 18.31 -18.38
CA ASN A 170 -13.72 17.91 -18.12
C ASN A 170 -14.51 18.98 -17.36
N GLY A 171 -14.00 20.20 -17.26
CA GLY A 171 -14.71 21.35 -16.71
C GLY A 171 -14.60 21.54 -15.19
N CYS A 172 -13.65 20.86 -14.53
CA CYS A 172 -13.35 21.14 -13.14
C CYS A 172 -12.51 22.41 -13.04
N ASP A 173 -12.99 23.41 -12.35
CA ASP A 173 -12.29 24.68 -12.18
C ASP A 173 -12.48 25.29 -10.77
N GLY A 174 -11.84 26.42 -10.54
CA GLY A 174 -12.00 27.23 -9.32
C GLY A 174 -11.92 26.43 -8.04
N ARG A 175 -12.92 26.60 -7.17
CA ARG A 175 -13.00 25.93 -5.87
C ARG A 175 -13.03 24.41 -5.98
N ASP A 176 -13.77 23.88 -6.94
CA ASP A 176 -13.89 22.42 -7.08
C ASP A 176 -12.54 21.78 -7.43
N LEU A 177 -11.77 22.42 -8.30
CA LEU A 177 -10.42 21.95 -8.64
C LEU A 177 -9.45 22.07 -7.46
N ASP A 178 -9.52 23.13 -6.67
CA ASP A 178 -8.70 23.30 -5.46
C ASP A 178 -9.01 22.20 -4.44
N ILE A 179 -10.30 21.86 -4.23
CA ILE A 179 -10.71 20.80 -3.31
C ILE A 179 -10.31 19.41 -3.86
N ARG A 180 -10.42 19.18 -5.18
CA ARG A 180 -9.92 17.95 -5.80
C ARG A 180 -8.42 17.80 -5.60
N GLU A 181 -7.63 18.88 -5.80
CA GLU A 181 -6.20 18.84 -5.51
C GLU A 181 -5.94 18.45 -4.04
N LEU A 182 -6.71 18.96 -3.09
CA LEU A 182 -6.53 18.63 -1.67
C LEU A 182 -6.88 17.18 -1.35
N LEU A 183 -8.04 16.70 -1.77
CA LEU A 183 -8.54 15.36 -1.43
C LEU A 183 -7.81 14.28 -2.23
N ASP A 184 -7.76 14.42 -3.56
CA ASP A 184 -7.16 13.41 -4.41
C ASP A 184 -5.64 13.31 -4.18
N SER A 185 -4.97 14.43 -3.86
CA SER A 185 -3.55 14.38 -3.49
C SER A 185 -3.31 13.66 -2.16
N THR A 186 -4.30 13.64 -1.25
CA THR A 186 -4.24 12.83 -0.02
C THR A 186 -4.27 11.34 -0.35
N ASP A 187 -5.08 10.93 -1.32
CA ASP A 187 -5.20 9.54 -1.77
C ASP A 187 -3.92 9.08 -2.49
N PHE A 188 -3.34 9.93 -3.34
CA PHE A 188 -2.13 9.58 -4.11
C PHE A 188 -0.81 9.90 -3.38
N GLY A 189 -0.84 10.67 -2.30
CA GLY A 189 0.33 11.07 -1.52
C GLY A 189 1.22 12.12 -2.17
N GLU A 190 0.85 12.62 -3.34
CA GLU A 190 1.51 13.68 -4.11
C GLU A 190 0.46 14.53 -4.84
N SER A 191 0.85 15.72 -5.34
CA SER A 191 -0.02 16.51 -6.19
C SER A 191 -0.57 15.68 -7.36
N ILE A 192 -1.86 15.85 -7.66
CA ILE A 192 -2.54 15.19 -8.78
C ILE A 192 -1.94 15.56 -10.15
N ARG A 193 -1.02 16.52 -10.21
CA ARG A 193 -0.20 16.83 -11.39
C ARG A 193 0.90 15.78 -11.64
N GLN A 194 1.18 14.93 -10.66
CA GLN A 194 2.18 13.87 -10.76
C GLN A 194 1.57 12.51 -11.13
N VAL A 195 0.24 12.38 -11.12
CA VAL A 195 -0.48 11.11 -11.29
C VAL A 195 -1.00 10.98 -12.71
N SER A 196 -0.87 9.79 -13.32
CA SER A 196 -1.54 9.46 -14.59
C SER A 196 -3.05 9.57 -14.44
N SER A 197 -3.72 10.23 -15.38
CA SER A 197 -5.18 10.34 -15.32
C SER A 197 -5.89 9.00 -15.46
N PHE A 198 -5.30 8.05 -16.20
CA PHE A 198 -5.87 6.71 -16.26
C PHE A 198 -5.73 5.98 -14.92
N ALA A 199 -4.54 6.04 -14.28
CA ALA A 199 -4.32 5.41 -12.98
C ALA A 199 -5.28 5.98 -11.92
N ALA A 200 -5.47 7.29 -11.89
CA ALA A 200 -6.38 7.96 -10.97
C ALA A 200 -7.84 7.58 -11.20
N LEU A 201 -8.33 7.65 -12.44
CA LEU A 201 -9.71 7.29 -12.73
C LEU A 201 -9.99 5.81 -12.46
N ALA A 202 -9.04 4.91 -12.77
CA ALA A 202 -9.16 3.49 -12.50
C ALA A 202 -9.31 3.20 -11.01
N GLU A 203 -8.54 3.89 -10.16
CA GLU A 203 -8.61 3.74 -8.71
C GLU A 203 -10.01 4.10 -8.19
N TYR A 204 -10.58 5.22 -8.61
CA TYR A 204 -11.92 5.62 -8.19
C TYR A 204 -13.04 4.76 -8.79
N ALA A 205 -12.90 4.33 -10.04
CA ALA A 205 -13.93 3.55 -10.73
C ALA A 205 -13.95 2.07 -10.37
N GLU A 206 -12.80 1.49 -10.00
CA GLU A 206 -12.67 0.06 -9.67
C GLU A 206 -12.81 -0.22 -8.16
N SER A 207 -12.90 0.81 -7.32
CA SER A 207 -13.17 0.67 -5.89
C SER A 207 -14.64 0.29 -5.62
N SER A 208 -15.06 0.22 -4.36
CA SER A 208 -16.48 0.07 -4.00
C SER A 208 -17.29 1.26 -4.51
N GLU A 209 -18.62 1.09 -4.65
CA GLU A 209 -19.53 2.15 -5.17
C GLU A 209 -19.37 3.50 -4.48
N LYS A 210 -18.93 3.49 -3.22
CA LYS A 210 -18.71 4.70 -2.41
C LYS A 210 -17.23 4.98 -2.11
N ASN A 211 -16.30 4.22 -2.69
CA ASN A 211 -14.87 4.25 -2.38
C ASN A 211 -14.57 4.21 -0.86
N GLU A 212 -15.28 3.36 -0.14
CA GLU A 212 -15.24 3.31 1.33
C GLU A 212 -13.96 2.63 1.81
N MET A 213 -13.02 3.43 2.32
CA MET A 213 -11.81 3.00 3.04
C MET A 213 -12.06 3.09 4.54
N ASP A 214 -13.11 2.44 5.02
CA ASP A 214 -13.76 2.71 6.31
C ASP A 214 -13.38 1.74 7.42
N LEU A 215 -12.43 0.86 7.17
CA LEU A 215 -12.07 -0.19 8.11
C LEU A 215 -10.61 -0.14 8.53
N LYS A 216 -10.34 -0.77 9.67
CA LYS A 216 -9.01 -0.95 10.24
C LYS A 216 -8.97 -2.25 11.05
N ILE A 217 -7.83 -2.92 11.12
CA ILE A 217 -7.68 -4.10 11.97
C ILE A 217 -7.59 -3.65 13.44
N LYS A 218 -8.41 -4.23 14.29
CA LYS A 218 -8.41 -3.98 15.73
C LYS A 218 -7.05 -4.36 16.33
N GLY A 219 -6.47 -3.44 17.10
CA GLY A 219 -5.12 -3.59 17.64
C GLY A 219 -4.01 -3.14 16.70
N GLY A 220 -4.35 -2.72 15.48
CA GLY A 220 -3.45 -2.21 14.45
C GLY A 220 -3.25 -3.16 13.28
N ASN A 221 -2.99 -2.58 12.11
CA ASN A 221 -2.84 -3.35 10.86
C ASN A 221 -1.59 -4.27 10.87
N GLY A 222 -0.59 -3.94 11.70
CA GLY A 222 0.56 -4.79 11.94
C GLY A 222 0.22 -6.19 12.48
N MET A 223 -0.96 -6.35 13.11
CA MET A 223 -1.45 -7.64 13.59
C MET A 223 -1.57 -8.69 12.47
N LEU A 224 -1.88 -8.25 11.24
CA LEU A 224 -1.92 -9.16 10.09
C LEU A 224 -0.53 -9.72 9.77
N ALA A 225 0.51 -8.87 9.79
CA ALA A 225 1.89 -9.34 9.60
C ALA A 225 2.31 -10.33 10.69
N GLU A 226 1.96 -10.05 11.96
CA GLU A 226 2.25 -10.94 13.08
C GLU A 226 1.55 -12.31 12.91
N ARG A 227 0.27 -12.33 12.60
CA ARG A 227 -0.48 -13.58 12.38
C ARG A 227 0.04 -14.38 11.19
N LEU A 228 0.38 -13.72 10.09
CA LEU A 228 1.03 -14.37 8.93
C LEU A 228 2.37 -14.98 9.35
N SER A 229 3.20 -14.23 10.08
CA SER A 229 4.51 -14.73 10.54
C SER A 229 4.39 -15.96 11.47
N GLU A 230 3.40 -15.99 12.34
CA GLU A 230 3.08 -17.16 13.19
C GLU A 230 2.69 -18.39 12.34
N LYS A 231 1.88 -18.15 11.30
CA LYS A 231 1.45 -19.23 10.39
C LYS A 231 2.58 -19.73 9.49
N ILE A 232 3.47 -18.87 9.05
CA ILE A 232 4.66 -19.22 8.25
C ILE A 232 5.66 -20.01 9.13
N GLY A 233 5.85 -19.61 10.35
CA GLY A 233 6.90 -20.02 11.29
C GLY A 233 7.92 -18.89 11.39
N LYS A 234 8.01 -18.28 12.59
CA LYS A 234 8.87 -17.09 12.81
C LYS A 234 10.35 -17.37 12.50
N GLU A 235 10.80 -18.60 12.68
CA GLU A 235 12.15 -19.06 12.36
C GLU A 235 12.49 -19.04 10.85
N LYS A 236 11.47 -19.00 9.98
CA LYS A 236 11.63 -18.88 8.53
C LYS A 236 11.79 -17.42 8.09
N ILE A 237 11.61 -16.45 8.98
CA ILE A 237 11.72 -15.02 8.68
C ILE A 237 12.98 -14.47 9.35
N LEU A 238 13.98 -14.18 8.52
CA LEU A 238 15.30 -13.76 8.98
C LEU A 238 15.41 -12.23 8.91
N LEU A 239 15.25 -11.59 10.05
CA LEU A 239 15.38 -10.14 10.20
C LEU A 239 16.85 -9.70 10.12
N LYS A 240 17.13 -8.44 9.78
CA LYS A 240 18.48 -7.85 9.64
C LYS A 240 19.35 -8.59 8.61
N HIS A 241 18.71 -9.04 7.53
CA HIS A 241 19.34 -9.70 6.38
C HIS A 241 19.14 -8.85 5.13
N THR A 242 19.95 -7.79 4.99
CA THR A 242 19.91 -6.92 3.82
C THR A 242 20.63 -7.59 2.66
N VAL A 243 19.87 -7.88 1.60
CA VAL A 243 20.42 -8.48 0.37
C VAL A 243 21.20 -7.42 -0.40
N ASN A 244 22.40 -7.78 -0.85
CA ASN A 244 23.28 -6.91 -1.65
C ASN A 244 23.72 -7.51 -2.99
N ARG A 245 23.62 -8.83 -3.18
CA ARG A 245 23.93 -9.47 -4.45
C ARG A 245 23.04 -10.70 -4.68
N ILE A 246 22.64 -10.90 -5.92
CA ILE A 246 21.87 -12.05 -6.41
C ILE A 246 22.58 -12.62 -7.63
N VAL A 247 22.90 -13.91 -7.57
CA VAL A 247 23.49 -14.64 -8.70
C VAL A 247 22.50 -15.69 -9.14
N GLN A 248 22.16 -15.70 -10.43
CA GLN A 248 21.21 -16.64 -11.03
C GLN A 248 21.87 -17.45 -12.13
N ASP A 249 21.99 -18.74 -11.89
CA ASP A 249 22.39 -19.76 -12.86
C ASP A 249 21.31 -20.87 -12.90
N GLU A 250 21.67 -22.11 -12.60
CA GLU A 250 20.68 -23.20 -12.43
C GLU A 250 19.80 -22.96 -11.21
N LYS A 251 20.33 -22.26 -10.18
CA LYS A 251 19.66 -21.85 -8.95
C LYS A 251 19.86 -20.38 -8.70
N VAL A 252 19.22 -19.88 -7.65
CA VAL A 252 19.40 -18.51 -7.17
C VAL A 252 20.23 -18.52 -5.90
N LYS A 253 21.34 -17.78 -5.91
CA LYS A 253 22.19 -17.53 -4.74
C LYS A 253 22.01 -16.07 -4.31
N VAL A 254 21.61 -15.88 -3.06
CA VAL A 254 21.34 -14.56 -2.48
C VAL A 254 22.37 -14.28 -1.38
N TYR A 255 23.08 -13.18 -1.49
CA TYR A 255 24.11 -12.75 -0.54
C TYR A 255 23.61 -11.56 0.27
N CYS A 256 23.88 -11.57 1.55
CA CYS A 256 23.50 -10.52 2.50
C CYS A 256 24.72 -9.77 3.05
N ASN A 257 24.51 -8.51 3.44
CA ASN A 257 25.55 -7.65 4.02
C ASN A 257 26.21 -8.23 5.29
N ASN A 258 25.51 -9.12 6.01
CA ASN A 258 26.02 -9.80 7.19
C ASN A 258 26.90 -11.04 6.88
N GLY A 259 27.32 -11.21 5.62
CA GLY A 259 28.17 -12.29 5.16
C GLY A 259 27.46 -13.64 4.94
N LYS A 260 26.15 -13.73 5.19
CA LYS A 260 25.39 -14.96 4.92
C LYS A 260 25.01 -15.08 3.45
N MET A 261 24.94 -16.33 3.00
CA MET A 261 24.51 -16.70 1.65
C MET A 261 23.41 -17.77 1.75
N PHE A 262 22.42 -17.66 0.89
CA PHE A 262 21.29 -18.59 0.79
C PHE A 262 21.14 -19.04 -0.68
N GLU A 263 20.73 -20.28 -0.88
CA GLU A 263 20.52 -20.85 -2.21
C GLU A 263 19.11 -21.46 -2.29
N ALA A 264 18.42 -21.25 -3.40
CA ALA A 264 17.10 -21.81 -3.67
C ALA A 264 16.88 -22.01 -5.18
N ASP A 265 15.80 -22.70 -5.53
CA ASP A 265 15.41 -22.92 -6.92
C ASP A 265 14.75 -21.68 -7.53
N LYS A 266 14.06 -20.89 -6.71
CA LYS A 266 13.32 -19.69 -7.14
C LYS A 266 13.47 -18.55 -6.12
N LEU A 267 13.23 -17.33 -6.62
CA LEU A 267 13.25 -16.09 -5.83
C LEU A 267 11.96 -15.31 -6.06
N ILE A 268 11.38 -14.78 -4.97
CA ILE A 268 10.34 -13.75 -5.04
C ILE A 268 10.92 -12.46 -4.45
N CYS A 269 11.03 -11.41 -5.26
CA CYS A 269 11.52 -10.10 -4.87
C CYS A 269 10.34 -9.16 -4.59
N THR A 270 10.17 -8.73 -3.35
CA THR A 270 9.03 -7.90 -2.92
C THR A 270 9.43 -6.52 -2.42
N ILE A 271 10.67 -6.12 -2.63
CA ILE A 271 11.20 -4.84 -2.17
C ILE A 271 10.86 -3.69 -3.13
N PRO A 272 10.83 -2.44 -2.64
CA PRO A 272 10.64 -1.27 -3.50
C PRO A 272 11.69 -1.15 -4.60
N THR A 273 11.33 -0.52 -5.72
CA THR A 273 12.19 -0.46 -6.91
C THR A 273 13.55 0.17 -6.64
N PHE A 274 13.62 1.27 -5.86
CA PHE A 274 14.91 1.89 -5.56
C PHE A 274 15.87 0.96 -4.78
N ALA A 275 15.32 0.02 -3.98
CA ALA A 275 16.13 -0.97 -3.28
C ALA A 275 16.68 -2.05 -4.21
N MET A 276 15.96 -2.35 -5.30
CA MET A 276 16.43 -3.28 -6.35
C MET A 276 17.69 -2.76 -7.04
N ASN A 277 17.83 -1.43 -7.21
CA ASN A 277 19.03 -0.82 -7.79
C ASN A 277 20.28 -0.92 -6.91
N LYS A 278 20.13 -1.22 -5.63
CA LYS A 278 21.26 -1.40 -4.70
C LYS A 278 21.80 -2.83 -4.70
N ILE A 279 21.14 -3.73 -5.40
CA ILE A 279 21.52 -5.15 -5.49
C ILE A 279 22.38 -5.35 -6.74
N ASP A 280 23.52 -6.01 -6.56
CA ASP A 280 24.34 -6.51 -7.66
C ASP A 280 23.67 -7.77 -8.26
N TRP A 281 23.00 -7.60 -9.39
CA TRP A 281 22.31 -8.66 -10.12
C TRP A 281 23.27 -9.33 -11.12
N GLN A 282 23.42 -10.64 -11.03
CA GLN A 282 24.26 -11.45 -11.90
C GLN A 282 23.46 -12.65 -12.48
N PRO A 283 23.16 -12.66 -13.82
CA PRO A 283 23.44 -11.58 -14.76
C PRO A 283 22.65 -10.31 -14.43
N GLY A 284 23.11 -9.17 -14.96
CA GLY A 284 22.44 -7.87 -14.77
C GLY A 284 20.99 -7.90 -15.25
N LEU A 285 20.12 -7.12 -14.62
CA LEU A 285 18.74 -6.95 -15.07
C LEU A 285 18.71 -6.36 -16.50
N PRO A 286 17.70 -6.70 -17.33
CA PRO A 286 17.51 -6.09 -18.63
C PRO A 286 17.48 -4.56 -18.56
N THR A 287 18.07 -3.88 -19.53
CA THR A 287 18.16 -2.40 -19.56
C THR A 287 16.80 -1.73 -19.40
N GLU A 288 15.77 -2.28 -20.06
CA GLU A 288 14.39 -1.78 -19.97
C GLU A 288 13.84 -1.89 -18.55
N LYS A 289 14.14 -2.98 -17.84
CA LYS A 289 13.73 -3.17 -16.44
C LYS A 289 14.46 -2.22 -15.51
N VAL A 290 15.76 -1.99 -15.72
CA VAL A 290 16.52 -0.99 -14.97
C VAL A 290 15.96 0.41 -15.21
N SER A 291 15.60 0.76 -16.44
CA SER A 291 14.95 2.03 -16.76
C SER A 291 13.60 2.17 -16.02
N ALA A 292 12.75 1.15 -16.08
CA ALA A 292 11.46 1.13 -15.41
C ALA A 292 11.59 1.25 -13.87
N ILE A 293 12.58 0.56 -13.27
CA ILE A 293 12.91 0.65 -11.85
C ILE A 293 13.28 2.09 -11.44
N ASN A 294 14.04 2.79 -12.29
CA ASN A 294 14.48 4.17 -12.03
C ASN A 294 13.36 5.21 -12.26
N GLU A 295 12.40 4.90 -13.12
CA GLU A 295 11.31 5.83 -13.44
C GLU A 295 10.18 5.84 -12.41
N LEU A 296 9.91 4.71 -11.74
CA LEU A 296 8.82 4.62 -10.78
C LEU A 296 9.12 5.48 -9.56
N GLN A 297 8.18 6.34 -9.22
CA GLN A 297 8.26 7.24 -8.07
C GLN A 297 7.52 6.68 -6.86
N TYR A 298 7.88 7.18 -5.69
CA TYR A 298 7.18 6.95 -4.43
C TYR A 298 6.80 8.28 -3.81
N ALA A 299 5.58 8.35 -3.31
CA ALA A 299 5.05 9.56 -2.70
C ALA A 299 5.81 9.93 -1.41
N ARG A 300 5.81 11.22 -1.11
CA ARG A 300 6.42 11.79 0.09
C ARG A 300 5.36 11.91 1.18
N ILE A 301 5.42 11.03 2.16
CA ILE A 301 4.44 10.95 3.25
C ILE A 301 5.11 11.25 4.58
N ASN A 302 4.54 12.16 5.36
CA ASN A 302 4.90 12.41 6.74
C ASN A 302 3.68 12.22 7.65
N LYS A 303 3.82 11.41 8.69
CA LYS A 303 2.82 11.23 9.74
C LYS A 303 3.35 11.74 11.06
N HIS A 304 2.73 12.78 11.57
CA HIS A 304 3.04 13.36 12.88
C HIS A 304 1.91 13.00 13.86
N ALA A 305 2.12 11.95 14.64
CA ALA A 305 1.19 11.49 15.66
C ALA A 305 1.37 12.29 16.96
N MET A 306 0.31 12.95 17.40
CA MET A 306 0.28 13.79 18.60
C MET A 306 -0.71 13.22 19.61
N LEU A 307 -0.21 12.77 20.75
CA LEU A 307 -1.00 12.30 21.88
C LEU A 307 -1.39 13.48 22.74
N PHE A 308 -2.68 13.66 22.95
CA PHE A 308 -3.27 14.68 23.82
C PHE A 308 -3.86 14.05 25.09
N ASN A 309 -3.83 14.81 26.19
CA ASN A 309 -4.36 14.38 27.48
C ASN A 309 -5.90 14.27 27.49
N ASP A 310 -6.58 14.99 26.59
CA ASP A 310 -8.01 14.95 26.37
C ASP A 310 -8.34 14.99 24.86
N ARG A 311 -9.50 14.45 24.48
CA ARG A 311 -10.01 14.47 23.10
C ARG A 311 -10.78 15.76 22.85
N PHE A 312 -10.07 16.87 22.64
CA PHE A 312 -10.66 18.20 22.48
C PHE A 312 -11.55 18.34 21.23
N TRP A 313 -11.36 17.48 20.21
CA TRP A 313 -12.19 17.44 19.00
C TRP A 313 -13.58 16.82 19.22
N LYS A 314 -13.81 16.10 20.33
CA LYS A 314 -15.08 15.53 20.83
C LYS A 314 -15.78 14.51 19.92
N ASP A 315 -15.60 14.57 18.61
CA ASP A 315 -16.21 13.66 17.65
C ASP A 315 -15.29 12.46 17.37
N GLU A 316 -15.79 11.24 17.60
CA GLU A 316 -15.05 10.02 17.31
C GLU A 316 -14.83 9.84 15.79
N SER A 317 -15.66 10.44 14.95
CA SER A 317 -15.53 10.42 13.49
C SER A 317 -14.75 11.60 12.94
N PHE A 318 -14.00 12.33 13.79
CA PHE A 318 -13.29 13.54 13.39
C PHE A 318 -12.13 13.24 12.45
N ASP A 319 -12.19 13.84 11.28
CA ASP A 319 -11.05 14.15 10.44
C ASP A 319 -11.19 15.55 9.83
N MET A 320 -10.13 16.09 9.28
CA MET A 320 -10.14 17.43 8.71
C MET A 320 -9.06 17.60 7.64
N ILE A 321 -9.46 18.08 6.47
CA ILE A 321 -8.55 18.49 5.40
C ILE A 321 -8.25 19.99 5.47
N THR A 322 -7.04 20.40 5.12
CA THR A 322 -6.67 21.82 5.03
C THR A 322 -5.68 22.10 3.89
N ASP A 323 -5.77 23.30 3.31
CA ASP A 323 -4.82 23.80 2.32
C ASP A 323 -3.46 24.20 2.92
N GLN A 324 -3.33 24.21 4.26
CA GLN A 324 -2.10 24.52 4.98
C GLN A 324 -1.11 23.33 5.01
N SER A 325 0.11 23.55 5.51
CA SER A 325 1.18 22.53 5.51
C SER A 325 0.85 21.24 6.31
N PRO A 326 0.14 21.28 7.44
CA PRO A 326 -0.26 20.06 8.14
C PRO A 326 -1.17 19.13 7.34
N HIS A 327 -1.86 19.64 6.35
CA HIS A 327 -2.64 19.02 5.28
C HIS A 327 -3.87 18.25 5.75
N TYR A 328 -3.74 17.11 6.42
CA TYR A 328 -4.87 16.29 6.81
C TYR A 328 -4.72 15.81 8.25
N PHE A 329 -5.79 15.89 9.02
CA PHE A 329 -5.84 15.44 10.42
C PHE A 329 -6.88 14.35 10.55
N TYR A 330 -6.62 13.35 11.40
CA TYR A 330 -7.62 12.35 11.74
C TYR A 330 -7.41 11.78 13.14
N HIS A 331 -8.52 11.33 13.75
CA HIS A 331 -8.52 10.68 15.05
C HIS A 331 -7.96 9.27 14.98
N ALA A 332 -6.65 9.11 15.13
CA ALA A 332 -5.93 7.85 14.93
C ALA A 332 -6.23 6.77 15.98
N THR A 333 -6.74 7.15 17.15
CA THR A 333 -7.11 6.24 18.25
C THR A 333 -8.62 6.06 18.41
N LYS A 334 -9.39 6.29 17.35
CA LYS A 334 -10.79 5.94 17.27
C LYS A 334 -11.01 4.48 17.71
N ASN A 335 -12.10 4.23 18.45
CA ASN A 335 -12.46 2.92 19.02
C ASN A 335 -11.49 2.36 20.06
N GLN A 336 -10.48 3.10 20.51
CA GLN A 336 -9.61 2.69 21.60
C GLN A 336 -10.07 3.34 22.91
N LYS A 337 -10.23 2.52 23.95
CA LYS A 337 -10.73 2.99 25.25
C LYS A 337 -9.66 3.79 25.96
N SER A 338 -9.76 5.10 25.95
CA SER A 338 -8.90 6.03 26.69
C SER A 338 -9.54 7.40 26.72
N GLU A 339 -9.33 8.17 27.78
CA GLU A 339 -9.66 9.60 27.82
C GLU A 339 -8.68 10.40 26.94
N LYS A 340 -7.44 9.94 26.84
CA LYS A 340 -6.44 10.47 25.91
C LYS A 340 -6.82 10.12 24.48
N GLY A 341 -6.34 10.92 23.55
CA GLY A 341 -6.51 10.66 22.12
C GLY A 341 -5.31 11.09 21.30
N VAL A 342 -5.22 10.53 20.10
CA VAL A 342 -4.18 10.90 19.14
C VAL A 342 -4.81 11.48 17.89
N LEU A 343 -4.38 12.69 17.52
CA LEU A 343 -4.51 13.19 16.15
C LEU A 343 -3.22 12.93 15.40
N ILE A 344 -3.33 12.41 14.18
CA ILE A 344 -2.24 12.40 13.22
C ILE A 344 -2.42 13.58 12.29
N SER A 345 -1.37 14.39 12.14
CA SER A 345 -1.20 15.28 10.99
C SER A 345 -0.51 14.47 9.89
N TYR A 346 -1.22 14.25 8.80
CA TYR A 346 -0.76 13.51 7.63
C TYR A 346 -0.46 14.50 6.51
N SER A 347 0.81 14.77 6.29
CA SER A 347 1.27 15.67 5.25
C SER A 347 1.81 14.87 4.06
N ILE A 348 1.60 15.39 2.85
CA ILE A 348 1.94 14.72 1.60
C ILE A 348 2.78 15.62 0.70
N GLY A 349 3.47 15.05 -0.28
CA GLY A 349 4.18 15.77 -1.31
C GLY A 349 5.18 16.77 -0.77
N GLU A 350 5.16 18.00 -1.30
CA GLU A 350 6.04 19.09 -0.86
C GLU A 350 5.78 19.50 0.59
N LYS A 351 4.52 19.50 1.03
CA LYS A 351 4.15 19.79 2.41
C LYS A 351 4.82 18.81 3.39
N ALA A 352 4.84 17.50 3.05
CA ALA A 352 5.53 16.49 3.84
C ALA A 352 7.05 16.76 3.95
N ALA A 353 7.67 17.14 2.84
CA ALA A 353 9.09 17.48 2.84
C ALA A 353 9.39 18.72 3.70
N VAL A 354 8.53 19.74 3.67
CA VAL A 354 8.65 20.92 4.54
C VAL A 354 8.54 20.51 6.00
N MET A 355 7.45 19.82 6.40
CA MET A 355 7.22 19.40 7.78
C MET A 355 8.36 18.51 8.30
N ALA A 356 8.86 17.58 7.48
CA ALA A 356 9.92 16.65 7.86
C ALA A 356 11.30 17.29 8.07
N ASN A 357 11.56 18.43 7.44
CA ASN A 357 12.83 19.17 7.57
C ASN A 357 12.81 20.22 8.68
N GLN A 358 11.72 20.35 9.42
CA GLN A 358 11.58 21.25 10.55
C GLN A 358 11.67 20.50 11.88
N SER A 359 11.87 21.27 12.97
CA SER A 359 11.83 20.69 14.31
C SER A 359 10.42 20.28 14.72
N ASP A 360 10.32 19.31 15.62
CA ASP A 360 9.02 18.92 16.18
C ASP A 360 8.27 20.08 16.83
N ALA A 361 9.01 21.02 17.48
CA ALA A 361 8.42 22.21 18.07
C ALA A 361 7.80 23.13 17.01
N TRP A 362 8.48 23.33 15.88
CA TRP A 362 7.95 24.11 14.76
C TRP A 362 6.72 23.44 14.16
N ASN A 363 6.75 22.12 13.99
CA ASN A 363 5.62 21.36 13.47
C ASN A 363 4.38 21.50 14.38
N VAL A 364 4.56 21.37 15.70
CA VAL A 364 3.47 21.56 16.67
C VAL A 364 2.92 22.99 16.62
N GLU A 365 3.79 23.99 16.47
CA GLU A 365 3.34 25.38 16.33
C GLU A 365 2.52 25.59 15.05
N MET A 366 2.94 25.05 13.90
CA MET A 366 2.17 25.14 12.66
C MET A 366 0.81 24.44 12.77
N ILE A 367 0.80 23.26 13.39
CA ILE A 367 -0.43 22.52 13.65
C ILE A 367 -1.34 23.31 14.61
N ASN A 368 -0.77 23.89 15.67
CA ASN A 368 -1.53 24.73 16.60
C ASN A 368 -2.13 25.95 15.88
N ARG A 369 -1.38 26.65 15.06
CA ARG A 369 -1.88 27.79 14.26
C ARG A 369 -3.05 27.40 13.36
N THR A 370 -3.04 26.21 12.80
CA THR A 370 -4.11 25.69 11.95
C THR A 370 -5.37 25.37 12.77
N LEU A 371 -5.21 24.77 13.95
CA LEU A 371 -6.33 24.26 14.76
C LEU A 371 -6.86 25.28 15.78
N GLN A 372 -5.99 26.16 16.29
CA GLN A 372 -6.33 27.09 17.37
C GLN A 372 -7.57 27.96 17.13
N PRO A 373 -7.84 28.50 15.94
CA PRO A 373 -9.00 29.34 15.70
C PRO A 373 -10.33 28.62 15.98
N HIS A 374 -10.34 27.27 15.92
CA HIS A 374 -11.56 26.45 16.04
C HIS A 374 -11.57 25.55 17.27
N PHE A 375 -10.41 25.16 17.79
CA PHE A 375 -10.26 24.21 18.89
C PHE A 375 -9.54 24.78 20.12
N GLY A 376 -9.12 26.06 20.07
CA GLY A 376 -8.31 26.68 21.12
C GLY A 376 -6.87 26.20 21.12
N ASP A 377 -6.08 26.63 22.12
CA ASP A 377 -4.68 26.23 22.23
C ASP A 377 -4.53 24.73 22.49
N ILE A 378 -3.96 24.02 21.52
CA ILE A 378 -3.74 22.58 21.61
C ILE A 378 -2.35 22.22 22.16
N GLN A 379 -1.39 23.17 22.15
CA GLN A 379 -0.06 22.91 22.65
C GLN A 379 -0.04 22.55 24.13
N SER A 380 -0.85 23.27 24.94
CA SER A 380 -0.98 23.01 26.37
C SER A 380 -1.53 21.62 26.71
N LYS A 381 -2.20 20.98 25.77
CA LYS A 381 -2.81 19.64 25.93
C LYS A 381 -1.92 18.51 25.43
N LEU A 382 -0.84 18.83 24.71
CA LEU A 382 0.06 17.86 24.10
C LEU A 382 0.86 17.12 25.17
N ALA A 383 0.74 15.79 25.22
CA ALA A 383 1.48 14.93 26.15
C ALA A 383 2.73 14.30 25.50
N LYS A 384 2.62 13.88 24.25
CA LYS A 384 3.70 13.18 23.52
C LYS A 384 3.51 13.33 22.01
N GLN A 385 4.57 13.22 21.27
CA GLN A 385 4.52 13.22 19.81
C GLN A 385 5.54 12.22 19.21
N VAL A 386 5.23 11.73 18.02
CA VAL A 386 6.10 10.90 17.20
C VAL A 386 5.94 11.34 15.75
N ASN A 387 7.04 11.75 15.14
CA ASN A 387 7.08 12.14 13.74
C ASN A 387 7.75 11.03 12.91
N TYR A 388 7.15 10.62 11.79
CA TYR A 388 7.69 9.58 10.92
C TYR A 388 7.55 9.99 9.45
N TYR A 389 8.68 10.32 8.84
CA TYR A 389 8.76 10.68 7.43
C TYR A 389 9.27 9.50 6.58
N TRP A 390 8.40 8.97 5.74
CA TRP A 390 8.73 7.82 4.88
C TRP A 390 9.79 8.13 3.82
N GLY A 391 9.97 9.39 3.42
CA GLY A 391 10.99 9.82 2.47
C GLY A 391 12.43 9.61 2.94
N THR A 392 12.69 9.63 4.26
CA THR A 392 14.01 9.34 4.84
C THR A 392 14.17 7.90 5.30
N ASP A 393 13.11 7.10 5.29
CA ASP A 393 13.20 5.67 5.64
C ASP A 393 14.19 4.96 4.72
N GLU A 394 15.18 4.29 5.31
CA GLU A 394 16.31 3.70 4.58
C GLU A 394 15.87 2.66 3.55
N TYR A 395 14.80 1.90 3.86
CA TYR A 395 14.36 0.75 3.08
C TYR A 395 13.12 1.00 2.22
N SER A 396 12.46 2.17 2.36
CA SER A 396 11.26 2.50 1.59
C SER A 396 11.42 3.76 0.73
N LYS A 397 12.17 4.76 1.21
CA LYS A 397 12.41 6.06 0.54
C LYS A 397 11.13 6.77 0.06
N GLY A 398 10.00 6.40 0.64
CA GLY A 398 8.68 6.91 0.31
C GLY A 398 7.59 5.85 0.48
N ALA A 399 6.38 6.31 0.46
CA ALA A 399 5.17 5.52 0.42
C ALA A 399 4.06 6.40 -0.20
N TYR A 400 3.31 5.87 -1.06
CA TYR A 400 3.33 4.59 -1.75
C TYR A 400 3.80 4.78 -3.20
N ALA A 401 3.80 3.74 -4.04
CA ALA A 401 4.19 3.86 -5.44
C ALA A 401 3.24 4.78 -6.20
N LEU A 402 3.78 5.57 -7.12
CA LEU A 402 3.05 6.57 -7.90
C LEU A 402 3.36 6.40 -9.39
N TYR A 403 2.35 6.10 -10.19
CA TYR A 403 2.46 6.08 -11.63
C TYR A 403 2.12 7.46 -12.21
N GLY A 404 3.14 8.11 -12.75
CA GLY A 404 3.00 9.36 -13.47
C GLY A 404 2.55 9.17 -14.93
N LYS A 405 2.54 10.29 -15.68
CA LYS A 405 2.18 10.28 -17.11
C LYS A 405 2.94 9.25 -17.92
N ASN A 406 2.24 8.49 -18.74
CA ASN A 406 2.77 7.49 -19.66
C ASN A 406 3.54 6.36 -18.94
N GLN A 407 3.19 6.05 -17.70
CA GLN A 407 3.87 5.00 -16.93
C GLN A 407 3.00 3.77 -16.70
N TRP A 408 1.67 3.90 -16.62
CA TRP A 408 0.79 2.79 -16.31
C TRP A 408 0.90 1.64 -17.32
N PHE A 409 0.82 1.94 -18.60
CA PHE A 409 0.89 0.93 -19.67
C PHE A 409 2.30 0.63 -20.16
N ARG A 410 3.28 1.47 -19.83
CA ARG A 410 4.67 1.29 -20.28
C ARG A 410 5.58 0.76 -19.16
N VAL A 411 5.57 1.37 -17.99
CA VAL A 411 6.51 1.05 -16.91
C VAL A 411 6.03 -0.15 -16.10
N ARG A 412 4.75 -0.19 -15.73
CA ARG A 412 4.20 -1.24 -14.87
C ARG A 412 4.36 -2.65 -15.46
N PRO A 413 4.02 -2.92 -16.73
CA PRO A 413 4.19 -4.26 -17.31
C PRO A 413 5.64 -4.75 -17.25
N ILE A 414 6.61 -3.88 -17.55
CA ILE A 414 8.04 -4.21 -17.50
C ILE A 414 8.46 -4.58 -16.06
N LEU A 415 7.97 -3.84 -15.06
CA LEU A 415 8.25 -4.15 -13.65
C LEU A 415 7.66 -5.48 -13.21
N GLN A 416 6.50 -5.88 -13.74
CA GLN A 416 5.81 -7.15 -13.43
C GLN A 416 6.49 -8.38 -14.07
N GLU A 417 7.25 -8.20 -15.14
CA GLU A 417 7.91 -9.30 -15.83
C GLU A 417 8.90 -10.03 -14.93
N SER A 418 8.83 -11.36 -14.93
CA SER A 418 9.82 -12.20 -14.25
C SER A 418 11.18 -12.13 -14.95
N PHE A 419 12.24 -12.32 -14.19
CA PHE A 419 13.60 -12.36 -14.73
C PHE A 419 14.30 -13.66 -14.28
N LEU A 420 14.55 -14.56 -15.22
CA LEU A 420 15.13 -15.89 -14.98
C LEU A 420 14.32 -16.65 -13.89
N ASN A 421 14.96 -16.93 -12.76
CA ASN A 421 14.32 -17.61 -11.63
C ASN A 421 13.67 -16.66 -10.62
N THR A 422 13.60 -15.35 -10.92
CA THR A 422 13.03 -14.31 -10.03
C THR A 422 11.66 -13.86 -10.50
N HIS A 423 10.68 -13.89 -9.60
CA HIS A 423 9.38 -13.26 -9.73
C HIS A 423 9.33 -11.99 -8.88
N PHE A 424 8.61 -10.98 -9.32
CA PHE A 424 8.48 -9.70 -8.62
C PHE A 424 7.06 -9.54 -8.07
N ALA A 425 6.94 -8.94 -6.88
CA ALA A 425 5.67 -8.62 -6.23
C ALA A 425 5.81 -7.35 -5.38
N GLY A 426 4.71 -6.78 -4.95
CA GLY A 426 4.65 -5.59 -4.14
C GLY A 426 3.46 -4.71 -4.55
N GLU A 427 3.04 -3.79 -3.68
CA GLU A 427 1.93 -2.90 -3.98
C GLU A 427 2.14 -2.08 -5.27
N HIS A 428 3.41 -1.77 -5.56
CA HIS A 428 3.81 -1.05 -6.77
C HIS A 428 3.58 -1.81 -8.08
N LEU A 429 3.23 -3.08 -8.05
CA LEU A 429 2.93 -3.91 -9.22
C LEU A 429 1.44 -4.25 -9.35
N ALA A 430 0.64 -3.86 -8.34
CA ALA A 430 -0.77 -4.17 -8.29
C ALA A 430 -1.60 -3.34 -9.28
N ASP A 431 -2.81 -3.81 -9.60
CA ASP A 431 -3.83 -3.02 -10.28
C ASP A 431 -4.30 -1.87 -9.37
N TRP A 432 -4.30 -2.09 -8.06
CA TRP A 432 -4.48 -1.07 -7.03
C TRP A 432 -3.14 -0.81 -6.34
N GLN A 433 -2.31 0.08 -6.93
CA GLN A 433 -1.07 0.50 -6.29
C GLN A 433 -1.38 1.29 -5.00
N GLY A 434 -0.43 1.27 -4.07
CA GLY A 434 -0.57 2.03 -2.82
C GLY A 434 -1.26 1.29 -1.69
N PHE A 435 -2.03 0.23 -1.98
CA PHE A 435 -2.83 -0.46 -0.97
C PHE A 435 -2.19 -1.74 -0.42
N MET A 436 -2.57 -2.07 0.81
CA MET A 436 -2.20 -3.34 1.45
C MET A 436 -2.75 -4.54 0.68
N GLU A 437 -3.97 -4.42 0.15
CA GLU A 437 -4.63 -5.43 -0.69
C GLU A 437 -3.78 -5.77 -1.92
N GLY A 438 -3.31 -4.76 -2.65
CA GLY A 438 -2.46 -4.95 -3.83
C GLY A 438 -1.14 -5.65 -3.51
N ALA A 439 -0.54 -5.32 -2.36
CA ALA A 439 0.66 -6.01 -1.89
C ALA A 439 0.41 -7.51 -1.66
N ILE A 440 -0.69 -7.85 -1.00
CA ILE A 440 -1.07 -9.25 -0.71
C ILE A 440 -1.33 -10.01 -2.01
N ASN A 441 -2.15 -9.46 -2.89
CA ASN A 441 -2.54 -10.09 -4.15
C ASN A 441 -1.32 -10.39 -5.02
N THR A 442 -0.44 -9.41 -5.24
CA THR A 442 0.78 -9.63 -6.05
C THR A 442 1.74 -10.63 -5.41
N GLY A 443 1.81 -10.68 -4.08
CA GLY A 443 2.57 -11.69 -3.35
C GLY A 443 2.05 -13.11 -3.59
N GLU A 444 0.74 -13.32 -3.46
CA GLU A 444 0.11 -14.62 -3.72
C GLU A 444 0.19 -15.03 -5.20
N GLU A 445 0.06 -14.06 -6.13
CA GLU A 445 0.25 -14.29 -7.56
C GLU A 445 1.69 -14.73 -7.90
N ALA A 446 2.70 -14.08 -7.31
CA ALA A 446 4.09 -14.49 -7.48
C ALA A 446 4.32 -15.91 -6.94
N ALA A 447 3.76 -16.24 -5.79
CA ALA A 447 3.80 -17.60 -5.24
C ALA A 447 3.09 -18.63 -6.13
N ALA A 448 2.00 -18.24 -6.80
CA ALA A 448 1.28 -19.13 -7.72
C ALA A 448 2.08 -19.49 -8.98
N LYS A 449 3.07 -18.67 -9.36
CA LYS A 449 3.97 -18.93 -10.50
C LYS A 449 5.07 -19.96 -10.20
N ILE A 450 5.26 -20.35 -8.92
CA ILE A 450 6.22 -21.36 -8.47
C ILE A 450 5.66 -22.77 -8.68
#